data_b4d330e5c7151b16eb26c144ffb34edc
#
_entry.id   b4d330e5c7151b16eb26c144ffb34edc
#
_cell.length_a   1.000
_cell.length_b   1.000
_cell.length_c   1.000
_cell.angle_alpha   90.00
_cell.angle_beta   90.00
_cell.angle_gamma   90.00
#
_symmetry.space_group_name_H-M   'P 1'
#
loop_
_entity.id
_entity.type
_entity.pdbx_description
1 polymer ?
#
loop_
_entity_poly.entity_id
_entity_poly.type
_entity_poly.pdbx_seq_one_letter_code
_entity_poly.pdbx_strand_id
1 'polypeptide(L)'
;MGFLTDWLTDWLKSLLIEGILGNLSGLFDTVNARVGEIAGEVGTTPAAWNAGVFSLIRQISETVILPIAGLVLTYVAVYELIQMLIDRNNLHDIDTWMFFKWIFKTAAAILILSNTFNIVNAIFDVSQSVIASSAGVIQGSTDISPDMLADLEATLELSLIHI
;
A
#
# COMPACT_ATOMS: atom_id res chain seq x y z
N MET A 1 -5.09 -47.76 -42.89
CA MET A 1 -3.98 -46.93 -42.35
C MET A 1 -4.49 -45.69 -41.59
N GLY A 2 -5.75 -45.28 -41.70
CA GLY A 2 -6.31 -44.13 -41.00
C GLY A 2 -6.36 -44.25 -39.44
N PHE A 3 -6.72 -45.42 -38.95
CA PHE A 3 -6.92 -45.64 -37.48
C PHE A 3 -5.69 -45.34 -36.63
N LEU A 4 -4.49 -45.69 -37.07
CA LEU A 4 -3.25 -45.44 -36.37
C LEU A 4 -2.86 -43.93 -36.41
N THR A 5 -3.11 -43.30 -37.53
CA THR A 5 -2.86 -41.85 -37.69
C THR A 5 -3.84 -41.01 -36.85
N ASP A 6 -5.10 -41.42 -36.82
CA ASP A 6 -6.13 -40.73 -36.05
C ASP A 6 -5.85 -40.87 -34.53
N TRP A 7 -5.53 -42.09 -34.07
CA TRP A 7 -5.15 -42.34 -32.66
C TRP A 7 -3.89 -41.54 -32.25
N LEU A 8 -2.85 -41.52 -33.10
CA LEU A 8 -1.62 -40.77 -32.85
C LEU A 8 -1.89 -39.25 -32.78
N THR A 9 -2.74 -38.75 -33.66
CA THR A 9 -3.11 -37.36 -33.69
C THR A 9 -3.88 -36.97 -32.41
N ASP A 10 -4.84 -37.75 -32.01
CA ASP A 10 -5.62 -37.52 -30.79
C ASP A 10 -4.74 -37.59 -29.53
N TRP A 11 -3.82 -38.54 -29.48
CA TRP A 11 -2.86 -38.66 -28.38
C TRP A 11 -1.90 -37.46 -28.33
N LEU A 12 -1.38 -37.01 -29.45
CA LEU A 12 -0.53 -35.82 -29.54
C LEU A 12 -1.29 -34.54 -29.15
N LYS A 13 -2.54 -34.39 -29.59
CA LYS A 13 -3.39 -33.29 -29.19
C LYS A 13 -3.60 -33.23 -27.69
N SER A 14 -3.99 -34.35 -27.08
CA SER A 14 -4.20 -34.42 -25.63
C SER A 14 -2.93 -34.07 -24.84
N LEU A 15 -1.78 -34.56 -25.27
CA LEU A 15 -0.48 -34.29 -24.65
C LEU A 15 -0.07 -32.80 -24.79
N LEU A 16 -0.35 -32.17 -25.93
CA LEU A 16 -0.09 -30.74 -26.14
C LEU A 16 -1.02 -29.88 -25.30
N ILE A 17 -2.31 -30.21 -25.28
CA ILE A 17 -3.31 -29.46 -24.49
C ILE A 17 -2.99 -29.55 -23.00
N GLU A 18 -2.77 -30.77 -22.49
CA GLU A 18 -2.39 -30.99 -21.09
C GLU A 18 -1.09 -30.26 -20.73
N GLY A 19 -0.08 -30.30 -21.60
CA GLY A 19 1.18 -29.59 -21.43
C GLY A 19 1.02 -28.06 -21.40
N ILE A 20 0.21 -27.50 -22.29
CA ILE A 20 -0.06 -26.06 -22.32
C ILE A 20 -0.84 -25.63 -21.09
N LEU A 21 -1.92 -26.32 -20.75
CA LEU A 21 -2.77 -25.98 -19.60
C LEU A 21 -2.01 -26.16 -18.28
N GLY A 22 -1.22 -27.24 -18.15
CA GLY A 22 -0.39 -27.48 -16.97
C GLY A 22 0.68 -26.40 -16.77
N ASN A 23 1.36 -25.99 -17.85
CA ASN A 23 2.35 -24.91 -17.78
C ASN A 23 1.70 -23.57 -17.47
N LEU A 24 0.54 -23.28 -18.05
CA LEU A 24 -0.20 -22.04 -17.81
C LEU A 24 -0.67 -21.95 -16.37
N SER A 25 -1.30 -23.00 -15.85
CA SER A 25 -1.71 -23.09 -14.44
C SER A 25 -0.50 -22.92 -13.51
N GLY A 26 0.59 -23.65 -13.74
CA GLY A 26 1.81 -23.54 -12.94
C GLY A 26 2.45 -22.14 -12.98
N LEU A 27 2.34 -21.43 -14.11
CA LEU A 27 2.79 -20.05 -14.21
C LEU A 27 1.95 -19.12 -13.31
N PHE A 28 0.63 -19.23 -13.38
CA PHE A 28 -0.26 -18.40 -12.57
C PHE A 28 -0.14 -18.72 -11.08
N ASP A 29 -0.01 -19.99 -10.71
CA ASP A 29 0.26 -20.39 -9.33
C ASP A 29 1.57 -19.80 -8.82
N THR A 30 2.61 -19.79 -9.64
CA THR A 30 3.90 -19.18 -9.30
C THR A 30 3.78 -17.68 -9.14
N VAL A 31 3.05 -16.99 -10.02
CA VAL A 31 2.79 -15.54 -9.91
C VAL A 31 2.02 -15.24 -8.63
N ASN A 32 0.96 -15.98 -8.35
CA ASN A 32 0.15 -15.79 -7.14
C ASN A 32 0.95 -16.02 -5.86
N ALA A 33 1.79 -17.04 -5.82
CA ALA A 33 2.69 -17.31 -4.70
C ALA A 33 3.68 -16.15 -4.50
N ARG A 34 4.28 -15.65 -5.57
CA ARG A 34 5.22 -14.52 -5.52
C ARG A 34 4.55 -13.20 -5.12
N VAL A 35 3.36 -12.93 -5.61
CA VAL A 35 2.56 -11.76 -5.18
C VAL A 35 2.26 -11.83 -3.70
N GLY A 36 1.87 -13.01 -3.18
CA GLY A 36 1.63 -13.23 -1.76
C GLY A 36 2.89 -13.03 -0.90
N GLU A 37 4.03 -13.57 -1.34
CA GLU A 37 5.32 -13.41 -0.67
C GLU A 37 5.74 -11.92 -0.59
N ILE A 38 5.73 -11.23 -1.72
CA ILE A 38 6.08 -9.80 -1.81
C ILE A 38 5.13 -8.95 -0.97
N ALA A 39 3.82 -9.23 -1.04
CA ALA A 39 2.83 -8.50 -0.24
C ALA A 39 3.04 -8.71 1.27
N GLY A 40 3.43 -9.91 1.69
CA GLY A 40 3.79 -10.21 3.08
C GLY A 40 5.04 -9.46 3.54
N GLU A 41 6.08 -9.42 2.71
CA GLU A 41 7.33 -8.73 3.04
C GLU A 41 7.17 -7.20 3.06
N VAL A 42 6.60 -6.62 2.00
CA VAL A 42 6.43 -5.17 1.85
C VAL A 42 5.31 -4.64 2.76
N GLY A 43 4.29 -5.46 3.05
CA GLY A 43 3.20 -5.14 3.96
C GLY A 43 3.57 -5.21 5.44
N THR A 44 4.80 -5.60 5.78
CA THR A 44 5.23 -5.64 7.18
C THR A 44 5.43 -4.23 7.74
N THR A 45 4.75 -3.91 8.86
CA THR A 45 4.93 -2.62 9.52
C THR A 45 6.32 -2.51 10.15
N PRO A 46 6.88 -1.29 10.31
CA PRO A 46 8.17 -1.09 10.96
C PRO A 46 8.24 -1.69 12.37
N ALA A 47 7.12 -1.66 13.11
CA ALA A 47 7.02 -2.27 14.43
C ALA A 47 7.10 -3.80 14.39
N ALA A 48 6.49 -4.43 13.38
CA ALA A 48 6.53 -5.87 13.20
C ALA A 48 7.88 -6.34 12.64
N TRP A 49 8.51 -5.52 11.78
CA TRP A 49 9.81 -5.84 11.20
C TRP A 49 10.93 -5.84 12.25
N ASN A 50 10.99 -4.82 13.11
CA ASN A 50 11.95 -4.76 14.21
C ASN A 50 11.43 -3.90 15.37
N ALA A 51 10.77 -4.53 16.34
CA ALA A 51 10.20 -3.86 17.49
C ALA A 51 11.24 -3.09 18.33
N GLY A 52 12.49 -3.58 18.41
CA GLY A 52 13.57 -2.93 19.15
C GLY A 52 14.00 -1.62 18.52
N VAL A 53 14.27 -1.62 17.22
CA VAL A 53 14.63 -0.41 16.46
C VAL A 53 13.46 0.57 16.46
N PHE A 54 12.25 0.08 16.27
CA PHE A 54 11.05 0.90 16.26
C PHE A 54 10.82 1.61 17.62
N SER A 55 10.97 0.89 18.73
CA SER A 55 10.83 1.48 20.07
C SER A 55 11.92 2.51 20.36
N LEU A 56 13.15 2.28 19.89
CA LEU A 56 14.24 3.25 19.99
C LEU A 56 13.95 4.54 19.23
N ILE A 57 13.49 4.42 17.98
CA ILE A 57 13.11 5.57 17.14
C ILE A 57 11.97 6.35 17.82
N ARG A 58 10.98 5.65 18.33
CA ARG A 58 9.88 6.25 19.09
C ARG A 58 10.38 7.02 20.30
N GLN A 59 11.23 6.41 21.09
CA GLN A 59 11.79 7.03 22.30
C GLN A 59 12.59 8.30 21.95
N ILE A 60 13.44 8.24 20.92
CA ILE A 60 14.19 9.41 20.43
C ILE A 60 13.22 10.50 19.95
N SER A 61 12.20 10.14 19.19
CA SER A 61 11.19 11.09 18.72
C SER A 61 10.47 11.79 19.87
N GLU A 62 10.01 11.05 20.84
CA GLU A 62 9.23 11.58 21.97
C GLU A 62 10.10 12.34 22.99
N THR A 63 11.34 11.88 23.23
CA THR A 63 12.19 12.43 24.31
C THR A 63 13.11 13.56 23.83
N VAL A 64 13.51 13.54 22.56
CA VAL A 64 14.49 14.49 22.03
C VAL A 64 13.86 15.41 20.98
N ILE A 65 13.25 14.83 19.95
CA ILE A 65 12.79 15.59 18.79
C ILE A 65 11.56 16.43 19.16
N LEU A 66 10.59 15.85 19.84
CA LEU A 66 9.34 16.52 20.21
C LEU A 66 9.56 17.77 21.11
N PRO A 67 10.39 17.73 22.18
CA PRO A 67 10.70 18.91 22.95
C PRO A 67 11.39 20.03 22.15
N ILE A 68 12.34 19.67 21.28
CA ILE A 68 13.04 20.65 20.42
C ILE A 68 12.05 21.28 19.44
N ALA A 69 11.22 20.48 18.78
CA ALA A 69 10.20 20.98 17.88
C ALA A 69 9.16 21.85 18.60
N GLY A 70 8.80 21.51 19.84
CA GLY A 70 7.94 22.34 20.70
C GLY A 70 8.53 23.72 20.99
N LEU A 71 9.83 23.78 21.30
CA LEU A 71 10.53 25.06 21.51
C LEU A 71 10.53 25.91 20.24
N VAL A 72 10.82 25.31 19.08
CA VAL A 72 10.78 26.01 17.78
C VAL A 72 9.38 26.51 17.47
N LEU A 73 8.36 25.69 17.69
CA LEU A 73 6.96 26.05 17.49
C LEU A 73 6.55 27.22 18.38
N THR A 74 6.94 27.17 19.66
CA THR A 74 6.68 28.28 20.62
C THR A 74 7.33 29.58 20.13
N TYR A 75 8.58 29.53 19.70
CA TYR A 75 9.28 30.70 19.18
C TYR A 75 8.58 31.25 17.94
N VAL A 76 8.18 30.43 16.99
CA VAL A 76 7.45 30.86 15.80
C VAL A 76 6.10 31.47 16.16
N ALA A 77 5.34 30.83 17.07
CA ALA A 77 4.04 31.34 17.51
C ALA A 77 4.15 32.72 18.18
N VAL A 78 5.15 32.88 19.05
CA VAL A 78 5.41 34.22 19.70
C VAL A 78 5.83 35.26 18.67
N TYR A 79 6.69 34.87 17.71
CA TYR A 79 7.11 35.79 16.64
C TYR A 79 5.92 36.22 15.77
N GLU A 80 5.03 35.31 15.38
CA GLU A 80 3.81 35.67 14.63
C GLU A 80 2.89 36.56 15.45
N LEU A 81 2.75 36.33 16.76
CA LEU A 81 1.97 37.16 17.64
C LEU A 81 2.53 38.59 17.68
N ILE A 82 3.86 38.74 17.86
CA ILE A 82 4.54 40.04 17.87
C ILE A 82 4.35 40.77 16.54
N GLN A 83 4.52 40.06 15.41
CA GLN A 83 4.29 40.65 14.09
C GLN A 83 2.85 41.15 13.94
N MET A 84 1.87 40.36 14.35
CA MET A 84 0.47 40.71 14.31
C MET A 84 0.16 41.96 15.14
N LEU A 85 0.89 42.18 16.26
CA LEU A 85 0.76 43.35 17.11
C LEU A 85 1.44 44.62 16.50
N ILE A 86 2.60 44.43 15.86
CA ILE A 86 3.37 45.52 15.24
C ILE A 86 2.71 46.05 13.96
N ASP A 87 2.23 45.15 13.11
CA ASP A 87 1.61 45.53 11.82
C ASP A 87 0.36 46.38 11.99
N ARG A 88 -0.21 46.42 13.18
CA ARG A 88 -1.40 47.18 13.52
C ARG A 88 -1.07 48.30 14.52
N ASN A 89 -0.41 49.33 14.13
CA ASN A 89 0.07 50.51 14.87
C ASN A 89 -0.82 51.03 16.03
N ASN A 90 -1.97 50.39 16.32
CA ASN A 90 -2.89 50.64 17.41
C ASN A 90 -3.40 49.35 18.01
N LEU A 91 -3.09 49.09 19.27
CA LEU A 91 -3.62 47.97 20.08
C LEU A 91 -5.16 47.96 20.18
N HIS A 92 -5.81 49.05 19.78
CA HIS A 92 -7.28 49.21 19.86
C HIS A 92 -8.00 48.60 18.63
N ASP A 93 -7.28 48.31 17.54
CA ASP A 93 -7.82 47.81 16.28
C ASP A 93 -7.49 46.30 16.05
N ILE A 94 -7.13 45.57 17.11
CA ILE A 94 -6.92 44.11 16.99
C ILE A 94 -8.27 43.49 16.75
N ASP A 95 -8.50 43.05 15.50
CA ASP A 95 -9.66 42.30 15.13
C ASP A 95 -9.65 40.93 15.89
N THR A 96 -10.64 40.75 16.76
CA THR A 96 -10.83 39.53 17.56
C THR A 96 -10.75 38.26 16.68
N TRP A 97 -11.20 38.36 15.43
CA TRP A 97 -11.14 37.27 14.47
C TRP A 97 -9.70 36.90 14.09
N MET A 98 -8.79 37.84 14.01
CA MET A 98 -7.39 37.58 13.69
C MET A 98 -6.69 36.85 14.82
N PHE A 99 -7.02 37.21 16.07
CA PHE A 99 -6.52 36.56 17.26
C PHE A 99 -7.04 35.09 17.36
N PHE A 100 -8.30 34.86 17.06
CA PHE A 100 -8.86 33.51 16.97
C PHE A 100 -8.19 32.65 15.89
N LYS A 101 -7.91 33.20 14.72
CA LYS A 101 -7.15 32.51 13.66
C LYS A 101 -5.76 32.07 14.13
N TRP A 102 -5.05 32.95 14.83
CA TRP A 102 -3.74 32.64 15.37
C TRP A 102 -3.81 31.55 16.44
N ILE A 103 -4.74 31.62 17.38
CA ILE A 103 -4.95 30.59 18.41
C ILE A 103 -5.25 29.24 17.73
N PHE A 104 -6.18 29.24 16.77
CA PHE A 104 -6.56 27.98 16.08
C PHE A 104 -5.39 27.38 15.30
N LYS A 105 -4.63 28.19 14.58
CA LYS A 105 -3.44 27.77 13.85
C LYS A 105 -2.39 27.16 14.79
N THR A 106 -2.11 27.84 15.91
CA THR A 106 -1.14 27.39 16.90
C THR A 106 -1.61 26.10 17.57
N ALA A 107 -2.89 26.01 17.95
CA ALA A 107 -3.45 24.80 18.54
C ALA A 107 -3.41 23.61 17.57
N ALA A 108 -3.75 23.83 16.30
CA ALA A 108 -3.65 22.81 15.26
C ALA A 108 -2.19 22.33 15.07
N ALA A 109 -1.24 23.26 15.05
CA ALA A 109 0.18 22.91 14.95
C ALA A 109 0.67 22.09 16.15
N ILE A 110 0.26 22.43 17.36
CA ILE A 110 0.58 21.65 18.57
C ILE A 110 -0.02 20.23 18.48
N LEU A 111 -1.28 20.13 18.07
CA LEU A 111 -1.94 18.82 17.92
C LEU A 111 -1.23 17.93 16.89
N ILE A 112 -0.85 18.46 15.74
CA ILE A 112 -0.10 17.73 14.71
C ILE A 112 1.26 17.32 15.26
N LEU A 113 1.99 18.23 15.87
CA LEU A 113 3.32 17.98 16.43
C LEU A 113 3.29 16.87 17.48
N SER A 114 2.36 16.97 18.45
CA SER A 114 2.20 16.01 19.53
C SER A 114 1.80 14.60 19.04
N ASN A 115 1.17 14.52 17.88
CA ASN A 115 0.72 13.25 17.29
C ASN A 115 1.53 12.81 16.07
N THR A 116 2.66 13.44 15.79
CA THR A 116 3.45 13.16 14.57
C THR A 116 3.78 11.67 14.44
N PHE A 117 4.21 11.02 15.53
CA PHE A 117 4.56 9.61 15.52
C PHE A 117 3.34 8.72 15.20
N ASN A 118 2.20 9.01 15.80
CA ASN A 118 0.95 8.28 15.56
C ASN A 118 0.45 8.48 14.12
N ILE A 119 0.61 9.69 13.57
CA ILE A 119 0.25 10.00 12.17
C ILE A 119 1.12 9.20 11.21
N VAL A 120 2.43 9.13 11.45
CA VAL A 120 3.35 8.34 10.64
C VAL A 120 3.00 6.85 10.71
N ASN A 121 2.71 6.32 11.89
CA ASN A 121 2.27 4.93 12.04
C ASN A 121 0.97 4.64 11.29
N ALA A 122 -0.02 5.54 11.38
CA ALA A 122 -1.27 5.38 10.66
C ALA A 122 -1.05 5.31 9.12
N ILE A 123 -0.05 6.02 8.59
CA ILE A 123 0.32 5.94 7.17
C ILE A 123 0.85 4.53 6.84
N PHE A 124 1.68 3.93 7.70
CA PHE A 124 2.15 2.56 7.50
C PHE A 124 1.01 1.55 7.58
N ASP A 125 0.08 1.71 8.52
CA ASP A 125 -1.08 0.82 8.65
C ASP A 125 -1.99 0.89 7.42
N VAL A 126 -2.24 2.09 6.89
CA VAL A 126 -2.98 2.28 5.63
C VAL A 126 -2.23 1.65 4.47
N SER A 127 -0.91 1.84 4.39
CA SER A 127 -0.08 1.25 3.33
C SER A 127 -0.15 -0.28 3.34
N GLN A 128 -0.11 -0.89 4.52
CA GLN A 128 -0.29 -2.34 4.67
C GLN A 128 -1.65 -2.80 4.14
N SER A 129 -2.73 -2.10 4.49
CA SER A 129 -4.07 -2.41 3.99
C SER A 129 -4.17 -2.29 2.46
N VAL A 130 -3.54 -1.27 1.87
CA VAL A 130 -3.51 -1.08 0.41
C VAL A 130 -2.72 -2.20 -0.26
N ILE A 131 -1.56 -2.58 0.27
CA ILE A 131 -0.73 -3.67 -0.26
C ILE A 131 -1.51 -5.00 -0.23
N ALA A 132 -2.12 -5.33 0.91
CA ALA A 132 -2.92 -6.55 1.05
C ALA A 132 -4.12 -6.58 0.09
N SER A 133 -4.82 -5.45 -0.05
CA SER A 133 -5.95 -5.33 -0.98
C SER A 133 -5.49 -5.46 -2.43
N SER A 134 -4.37 -4.84 -2.80
CA SER A 134 -3.79 -4.92 -4.15
C SER A 134 -3.36 -6.34 -4.49
N ALA A 135 -2.71 -7.04 -3.55
CA ALA A 135 -2.34 -8.44 -3.72
C ALA A 135 -3.57 -9.33 -3.93
N GLY A 136 -4.64 -9.11 -3.15
CA GLY A 136 -5.90 -9.83 -3.30
C GLY A 136 -6.56 -9.60 -4.67
N VAL A 137 -6.53 -8.39 -5.19
CA VAL A 137 -7.04 -8.08 -6.54
C VAL A 137 -6.21 -8.79 -7.62
N ILE A 138 -4.88 -8.78 -7.50
CA ILE A 138 -4.00 -9.47 -8.47
C ILE A 138 -4.26 -10.97 -8.42
N GLN A 139 -4.27 -11.59 -7.24
CA GLN A 139 -4.54 -13.01 -7.06
C GLN A 139 -5.91 -13.39 -7.62
N GLY A 140 -6.95 -12.61 -7.34
CA GLY A 140 -8.29 -12.85 -7.90
C GLY A 140 -8.38 -12.67 -9.41
N SER A 141 -7.48 -11.88 -10.02
CA SER A 141 -7.41 -11.69 -11.47
C SER A 141 -6.56 -12.75 -12.19
N THR A 142 -5.68 -13.41 -11.46
CA THR A 142 -4.78 -14.47 -11.96
C THR A 142 -5.20 -15.87 -11.50
N ASP A 143 -6.29 -15.98 -10.78
CA ASP A 143 -6.90 -17.27 -10.41
C ASP A 143 -7.68 -17.83 -11.61
N ILE A 144 -7.15 -18.90 -12.19
CA ILE A 144 -7.81 -19.57 -13.31
C ILE A 144 -8.83 -20.57 -12.74
N SER A 145 -10.11 -20.23 -12.88
CA SER A 145 -11.18 -21.13 -12.48
C SER A 145 -11.19 -22.42 -13.33
N PRO A 146 -11.69 -23.54 -12.78
CA PRO A 146 -11.86 -24.77 -13.55
C PRO A 146 -12.70 -24.56 -14.83
N ASP A 147 -13.67 -23.65 -14.78
CA ASP A 147 -14.51 -23.33 -15.94
C ASP A 147 -13.71 -22.61 -17.05
N MET A 148 -12.79 -21.73 -16.69
CA MET A 148 -11.90 -21.07 -17.65
C MET A 148 -10.91 -22.07 -18.27
N LEU A 149 -10.41 -23.03 -17.50
CA LEU A 149 -9.56 -24.10 -18.03
C LEU A 149 -10.33 -24.96 -19.04
N ALA A 150 -11.56 -25.33 -18.73
CA ALA A 150 -12.42 -26.11 -19.63
C ALA A 150 -12.75 -25.35 -20.94
N ASP A 151 -12.95 -24.04 -20.86
CA ASP A 151 -13.22 -23.18 -22.03
C ASP A 151 -11.97 -23.01 -22.89
N LEU A 152 -10.80 -22.89 -22.27
CA LEU A 152 -9.49 -22.86 -22.96
C LEU A 152 -9.21 -24.22 -23.63
N GLU A 153 -9.48 -25.34 -22.96
CA GLU A 153 -9.34 -26.68 -23.50
C GLU A 153 -10.21 -26.86 -24.76
N ALA A 154 -11.49 -26.48 -24.66
CA ALA A 154 -12.40 -26.56 -25.79
C ALA A 154 -11.95 -25.65 -26.97
N THR A 155 -11.41 -24.48 -26.68
CA THR A 155 -10.90 -23.56 -27.70
C THR A 155 -9.63 -24.09 -28.36
N LEU A 156 -8.73 -24.70 -27.60
CA LEU A 156 -7.52 -25.35 -28.11
C LEU A 156 -7.85 -26.58 -28.98
N GLU A 157 -8.81 -27.40 -28.56
CA GLU A 157 -9.30 -28.53 -29.35
C GLU A 157 -9.82 -28.06 -30.72
N LEU A 158 -10.67 -27.02 -30.73
CA LEU A 158 -11.20 -26.46 -31.97
C LEU A 158 -10.09 -25.90 -32.88
N SER A 159 -9.09 -25.25 -32.31
CA SER A 159 -7.95 -24.69 -33.05
C SER A 159 -7.07 -25.78 -33.67
N LEU A 160 -6.88 -26.90 -32.95
CA LEU A 160 -6.08 -28.04 -33.44
C LEU A 160 -6.80 -28.92 -34.47
N ILE A 161 -8.14 -28.80 -34.60
CA ILE A 161 -8.91 -29.48 -35.65
C ILE A 161 -8.72 -28.79 -37.01
N HIS A 162 -8.31 -27.54 -37.03
CA HIS A 162 -8.12 -26.78 -38.30
C HIS A 162 -6.68 -26.85 -38.85
N ILE A 163 -5.77 -27.58 -38.23
CA ILE A 163 -4.41 -27.85 -38.70
C ILE A 163 -4.32 -29.27 -39.22
#